data_40e3fd5299cb7fbff4de4266174b9787
#
_entry.id   40e3fd5299cb7fbff4de4266174b9787
#
_cell.length_a   1.000
_cell.length_b   1.000
_cell.length_c   1.000
_cell.angle_alpha   90.00
_cell.angle_beta   90.00
_cell.angle_gamma   90.00
#
_symmetry.space_group_name_H-M   'P 1'
#
loop_
_entity.id
_entity.type
_entity.pdbx_description
1 polymer ?
#
loop_
_entity_poly.entity_id
_entity_poly.type
_entity_poly.pdbx_seq_one_letter_code
_entity_poly.pdbx_strand_id
1 'polypeptide(L)'
;MKKAILISFIFCSVFSFGQTLYNPQDLYDSPGGLFDKDSLRDIYISFQDPNYHNYLVNSWYYNPDERIPAIVTLNGVVHDSVGIRYKGNSTFCLPNDNLNPKVPYNIDMNYWISGQKLLDYKKIKLANAWMDPTFAKEFTASKIYRKYLPCTEVNLTKLHVQGNYLGVYVNTESINKQFLDKHFDEKSGPLFKCDNIDRFCDTAGAPNPLAPDLKYLGIDSALYYNSYDIKSDYGWKELLNFIDTLNNHFNEIDSVLNVDR
;
A
#
# COMPACT_ATOMS: atom_id res chain seq x y z
N MET A 1 8.15 14.27 -79.27
CA MET A 1 8.86 14.01 -77.98
C MET A 1 7.84 14.09 -76.89
N LYS A 2 7.39 12.95 -76.33
CA LYS A 2 6.44 12.88 -75.21
C LYS A 2 7.25 12.77 -73.93
N LYS A 3 7.13 13.76 -73.01
CA LYS A 3 7.75 13.72 -71.68
C LYS A 3 6.86 12.87 -70.78
N ALA A 4 7.39 11.76 -70.32
CA ALA A 4 6.76 10.96 -69.22
C ALA A 4 7.06 11.62 -67.93
N ILE A 5 6.02 11.97 -67.12
CA ILE A 5 6.13 12.46 -65.80
C ILE A 5 6.07 11.22 -64.86
N LEU A 6 7.18 10.93 -64.19
CA LEU A 6 7.27 9.87 -63.20
C LEU A 6 6.77 10.42 -61.85
N ILE A 7 5.58 10.02 -61.42
CA ILE A 7 5.06 10.35 -60.09
C ILE A 7 5.56 9.30 -59.14
N SER A 8 6.53 9.70 -58.29
CA SER A 8 7.02 8.85 -57.21
C SER A 8 6.08 8.95 -56.00
N PHE A 9 5.35 7.89 -55.72
CA PHE A 9 4.56 7.77 -54.51
C PHE A 9 5.51 7.42 -53.36
N ILE A 10 5.80 8.37 -52.47
CA ILE A 10 6.46 8.12 -51.21
C ILE A 10 5.40 7.55 -50.28
N PHE A 11 5.46 6.23 -50.04
CA PHE A 11 4.69 5.57 -49.00
C PHE A 11 5.34 5.94 -47.66
N CYS A 12 4.79 6.93 -46.99
CA CYS A 12 5.11 7.22 -45.59
C CYS A 12 4.37 6.17 -44.76
N SER A 13 5.05 5.08 -44.39
CA SER A 13 4.54 4.13 -43.40
C SER A 13 4.53 4.83 -42.04
N VAL A 14 3.37 5.33 -41.63
CA VAL A 14 3.12 5.76 -40.26
C VAL A 14 3.14 4.49 -39.45
N PHE A 15 4.25 4.24 -38.74
CA PHE A 15 4.26 3.29 -37.64
C PHE A 15 3.37 3.87 -36.53
N SER A 16 2.10 3.47 -36.53
CA SER A 16 1.25 3.64 -35.37
C SER A 16 1.81 2.72 -34.31
N PHE A 17 2.60 3.26 -33.37
CA PHE A 17 2.82 2.58 -32.10
C PHE A 17 1.46 2.53 -31.42
N GLY A 18 0.80 1.39 -31.51
CA GLY A 18 -0.38 1.14 -30.71
C GLY A 18 0.03 1.32 -29.26
N GLN A 19 -0.50 2.33 -28.59
CA GLN A 19 -0.43 2.40 -27.14
C GLN A 19 -1.00 1.08 -26.63
N THR A 20 -0.19 0.33 -25.93
CA THR A 20 -0.67 -0.83 -25.18
C THR A 20 -1.64 -0.26 -24.16
N LEU A 21 -2.94 -0.43 -24.41
CA LEU A 21 -3.97 -0.06 -23.44
C LEU A 21 -3.61 -0.74 -22.14
N TYR A 22 -3.42 0.07 -21.09
CA TYR A 22 -3.22 -0.42 -19.74
C TYR A 22 -4.37 -1.38 -19.41
N ASN A 23 -4.05 -2.67 -19.28
CA ASN A 23 -4.99 -3.67 -18.80
C ASN A 23 -4.72 -3.96 -17.34
N PRO A 24 -5.41 -3.29 -16.42
CA PRO A 24 -5.15 -3.46 -15.00
C PRO A 24 -5.35 -4.90 -14.50
N GLN A 25 -6.11 -5.71 -15.22
CA GLN A 25 -6.37 -7.09 -14.80
C GLN A 25 -5.13 -7.98 -14.85
N ASP A 26 -4.18 -7.71 -15.73
CA ASP A 26 -2.95 -8.48 -15.87
C ASP A 26 -2.00 -8.29 -14.67
N LEU A 27 -2.23 -7.25 -13.86
CA LEU A 27 -1.45 -6.93 -12.67
C LEU A 27 -1.97 -7.58 -11.38
N TYR A 28 -3.10 -8.29 -11.45
CA TYR A 28 -3.78 -8.85 -10.28
C TYR A 28 -4.00 -10.36 -10.42
N ASP A 29 -4.28 -10.98 -9.27
CA ASP A 29 -4.74 -12.37 -9.19
C ASP A 29 -3.74 -13.39 -9.78
N SER A 30 -2.41 -13.17 -9.59
CA SER A 30 -1.38 -14.11 -10.04
C SER A 30 -1.53 -15.49 -9.40
N PRO A 31 -1.87 -16.55 -10.17
CA PRO A 31 -2.00 -17.89 -9.63
C PRO A 31 -0.72 -18.36 -8.91
N GLY A 32 -0.87 -18.90 -7.70
CA GLY A 32 0.26 -19.31 -6.86
C GLY A 32 1.01 -18.16 -6.17
N GLY A 33 0.77 -16.90 -6.54
CA GLY A 33 1.35 -15.70 -5.91
C GLY A 33 0.84 -15.45 -4.49
N LEU A 34 1.43 -14.49 -3.79
CA LEU A 34 1.07 -14.17 -2.40
C LEU A 34 -0.40 -13.78 -2.26
N PHE A 35 -0.95 -13.08 -3.24
CA PHE A 35 -2.32 -12.57 -3.27
C PHE A 35 -3.28 -13.41 -4.12
N ASP A 36 -2.87 -14.64 -4.47
CA ASP A 36 -3.77 -15.58 -5.16
C ASP A 36 -5.10 -15.70 -4.40
N LYS A 37 -6.18 -15.27 -5.04
CA LYS A 37 -7.52 -15.21 -4.46
C LYS A 37 -8.13 -16.57 -4.15
N ASP A 38 -7.64 -17.61 -4.83
CA ASP A 38 -8.13 -19.00 -4.70
C ASP A 38 -7.34 -19.78 -3.65
N SER A 39 -6.35 -19.13 -3.01
CA SER A 39 -5.48 -19.73 -1.99
C SER A 39 -5.70 -19.13 -0.61
N LEU A 40 -6.15 -19.92 0.34
CA LEU A 40 -6.19 -19.56 1.77
C LEU A 40 -4.98 -20.20 2.47
N ARG A 41 -3.89 -19.43 2.60
CA ARG A 41 -2.62 -19.92 3.16
C ARG A 41 -2.55 -19.72 4.66
N ASP A 42 -1.70 -20.55 5.30
CA ASP A 42 -1.31 -20.37 6.70
C ASP A 42 0.01 -19.61 6.79
N ILE A 43 0.04 -18.50 7.51
CA ILE A 43 1.24 -17.74 7.87
C ILE A 43 1.53 -17.99 9.34
N TYR A 44 2.76 -18.38 9.64
CA TYR A 44 3.23 -18.61 11.01
C TYR A 44 4.26 -17.56 11.37
N ILE A 45 4.09 -16.92 12.54
CA ILE A 45 5.05 -15.97 13.12
C ILE A 45 5.51 -16.54 14.46
N SER A 46 6.82 -16.62 14.62
CA SER A 46 7.44 -17.05 15.88
C SER A 46 8.46 -16.01 16.33
N PHE A 47 8.33 -15.55 17.56
CA PHE A 47 9.26 -14.64 18.21
C PHE A 47 10.17 -15.43 19.17
N GLN A 48 11.43 -15.03 19.27
CA GLN A 48 12.36 -15.66 20.21
C GLN A 48 12.09 -15.20 21.64
N ASP A 49 11.72 -13.93 21.83
CA ASP A 49 11.42 -13.38 23.14
C ASP A 49 9.95 -13.63 23.53
N PRO A 50 9.66 -14.25 24.66
CA PRO A 50 8.30 -14.46 25.14
C PRO A 50 7.55 -13.16 25.45
N ASN A 51 8.27 -12.05 25.71
CA ASN A 51 7.69 -10.74 25.97
C ASN A 51 7.42 -9.93 24.69
N TYR A 52 7.51 -10.54 23.51
CA TYR A 52 7.35 -9.87 22.21
C TYR A 52 6.12 -8.95 22.15
N HIS A 53 5.00 -9.35 22.74
CA HIS A 53 3.77 -8.57 22.72
C HIS A 53 3.95 -7.22 23.40
N ASN A 54 4.56 -7.19 24.59
CA ASN A 54 4.82 -5.95 25.32
C ASN A 54 5.76 -5.01 24.54
N TYR A 55 6.80 -5.57 23.90
CA TYR A 55 7.69 -4.77 23.04
C TYR A 55 6.94 -4.19 21.85
N LEU A 56 6.11 -4.97 21.18
CA LEU A 56 5.32 -4.50 20.04
C LEU A 56 4.27 -3.45 20.43
N VAL A 57 3.65 -3.58 21.60
CA VAL A 57 2.73 -2.58 22.16
C VAL A 57 3.47 -1.29 22.47
N ASN A 58 4.60 -1.36 23.19
CA ASN A 58 5.40 -0.18 23.51
C ASN A 58 5.91 0.51 22.24
N SER A 59 6.41 -0.25 21.28
CA SER A 59 6.82 0.28 19.98
C SER A 59 5.67 1.00 19.28
N TRP A 60 4.49 0.42 19.28
CA TRP A 60 3.33 1.04 18.65
C TRP A 60 2.99 2.41 19.27
N TYR A 61 3.11 2.57 20.60
CA TYR A 61 2.82 3.84 21.27
C TYR A 61 3.94 4.87 21.14
N TYR A 62 5.20 4.46 21.25
CA TYR A 62 6.33 5.37 21.46
C TYR A 62 7.31 5.45 20.29
N ASN A 63 7.48 4.33 19.54
CA ASN A 63 8.43 4.21 18.43
C ASN A 63 7.79 3.49 17.24
N PRO A 64 6.82 4.11 16.58
CA PRO A 64 5.92 3.42 15.63
C PRO A 64 6.59 2.75 14.43
N ASP A 65 7.80 3.10 14.10
CA ASP A 65 8.55 2.49 13.00
C ASP A 65 9.53 1.40 13.45
N GLU A 66 9.70 1.24 14.76
CA GLU A 66 10.52 0.18 15.32
C GLU A 66 9.88 -1.20 15.06
N ARG A 67 10.75 -2.16 14.81
CA ARG A 67 10.37 -3.55 14.57
C ARG A 67 11.19 -4.47 15.45
N ILE A 68 10.61 -5.62 15.79
CA ILE A 68 11.36 -6.70 16.43
C ILE A 68 11.53 -7.86 15.46
N PRO A 69 12.63 -8.63 15.60
CA PRO A 69 12.89 -9.79 14.75
C PRO A 69 11.94 -10.95 15.08
N ALA A 70 11.50 -11.62 14.02
CA ALA A 70 10.73 -12.85 14.12
C ALA A 70 11.07 -13.80 12.98
N ILE A 71 10.67 -15.04 13.15
CA ILE A 71 10.66 -16.06 12.10
C ILE A 71 9.27 -16.06 11.47
N VAL A 72 9.21 -15.98 10.14
CA VAL A 72 7.97 -16.10 9.37
C VAL A 72 8.03 -17.34 8.49
N THR A 73 7.02 -18.20 8.60
CA THR A 73 6.93 -19.42 7.75
C THR A 73 5.67 -19.36 6.90
N LEU A 74 5.84 -19.63 5.61
CA LEU A 74 4.76 -19.77 4.64
C LEU A 74 5.06 -20.98 3.73
N ASN A 75 4.07 -21.82 3.51
CA ASN A 75 4.19 -23.02 2.67
C ASN A 75 5.41 -23.92 3.03
N GLY A 76 5.78 -23.97 4.31
CA GLY A 76 6.95 -24.70 4.79
C GLY A 76 8.30 -23.99 4.57
N VAL A 77 8.33 -22.86 3.88
CA VAL A 77 9.55 -22.04 3.71
C VAL A 77 9.70 -21.11 4.92
N VAL A 78 10.87 -21.20 5.57
CA VAL A 78 11.21 -20.43 6.76
C VAL A 78 12.02 -19.21 6.38
N HIS A 79 11.60 -18.05 6.87
CA HIS A 79 12.30 -16.78 6.74
C HIS A 79 12.67 -16.27 8.13
N ASP A 80 13.96 -16.17 8.39
CA ASP A 80 14.48 -15.67 9.66
C ASP A 80 14.69 -14.15 9.62
N SER A 81 14.79 -13.54 10.80
CA SER A 81 15.09 -12.11 10.97
C SER A 81 14.15 -11.19 10.18
N VAL A 82 12.87 -11.50 10.21
CA VAL A 82 11.82 -10.70 9.59
C VAL A 82 11.39 -9.60 10.56
N GLY A 83 11.24 -8.36 10.06
CA GLY A 83 10.84 -7.22 10.86
C GLY A 83 9.33 -7.18 11.09
N ILE A 84 8.90 -7.36 12.33
CA ILE A 84 7.48 -7.33 12.71
C ILE A 84 7.17 -6.10 13.56
N ARG A 85 6.03 -5.46 13.28
CA ARG A 85 5.41 -4.46 14.16
C ARG A 85 3.89 -4.55 14.10
N TYR A 86 3.22 -4.01 15.08
CA TYR A 86 1.78 -3.76 15.00
C TYR A 86 1.48 -2.58 14.07
N LYS A 87 0.28 -2.53 13.53
CA LYS A 87 -0.18 -1.46 12.61
C LYS A 87 -1.60 -1.03 12.96
N GLY A 88 -2.04 0.03 12.30
CA GLY A 88 -3.38 0.59 12.46
C GLY A 88 -3.50 1.49 13.68
N ASN A 89 -4.62 2.20 13.79
CA ASN A 89 -4.99 3.04 14.92
C ASN A 89 -6.05 2.33 15.75
N SER A 90 -7.31 2.68 15.65
CA SER A 90 -8.42 2.02 16.35
C SER A 90 -8.48 0.50 16.12
N THR A 91 -8.05 0.02 14.95
CA THR A 91 -7.97 -1.41 14.63
C THR A 91 -6.92 -2.16 15.46
N PHE A 92 -5.96 -1.45 16.07
CA PHE A 92 -5.01 -2.00 17.03
C PHE A 92 -5.47 -1.76 18.46
N CYS A 93 -5.68 -0.49 18.87
CA CYS A 93 -5.91 -0.20 20.29
C CYS A 93 -7.22 -0.78 20.80
N LEU A 94 -8.32 -0.70 20.06
CA LEU A 94 -9.59 -1.21 20.57
C LEU A 94 -9.57 -2.72 20.89
N PRO A 95 -9.06 -3.60 20.01
CA PRO A 95 -8.88 -5.00 20.41
C PRO A 95 -7.83 -5.19 21.50
N ASN A 96 -6.70 -4.48 21.44
CA ASN A 96 -5.63 -4.59 22.42
C ASN A 96 -6.11 -4.21 23.84
N ASP A 97 -6.83 -3.11 23.98
CA ASP A 97 -7.36 -2.63 25.26
C ASP A 97 -8.46 -3.56 25.82
N ASN A 98 -9.10 -4.34 24.94
CA ASN A 98 -10.04 -5.39 25.33
C ASN A 98 -9.40 -6.78 25.45
N LEU A 99 -8.07 -6.86 25.54
CA LEU A 99 -7.29 -8.10 25.67
C LEU A 99 -7.57 -9.11 24.54
N ASN A 100 -7.96 -8.63 23.38
CA ASN A 100 -8.15 -9.47 22.20
C ASN A 100 -6.81 -9.64 21.48
N PRO A 101 -6.25 -10.84 21.36
CA PRO A 101 -4.96 -11.08 20.73
C PRO A 101 -4.99 -10.87 19.21
N LYS A 102 -6.17 -10.73 18.62
CA LYS A 102 -6.33 -10.55 17.18
C LYS A 102 -6.08 -9.10 16.77
N VAL A 103 -4.83 -8.66 16.86
CA VAL A 103 -4.34 -7.34 16.46
C VAL A 103 -3.71 -7.37 15.05
N PRO A 104 -3.63 -6.25 14.33
CA PRO A 104 -3.09 -6.23 12.97
C PRO A 104 -1.56 -6.13 12.94
N TYR A 105 -0.94 -6.79 11.96
CA TYR A 105 0.52 -6.87 11.79
C TYR A 105 0.99 -6.18 10.51
N ASN A 106 2.20 -5.62 10.59
CA ASN A 106 2.98 -5.16 9.45
C ASN A 106 4.30 -5.94 9.43
N ILE A 107 4.53 -6.68 8.37
CA ILE A 107 5.65 -7.59 8.19
C ILE A 107 6.58 -7.02 7.14
N ASP A 108 7.86 -6.84 7.48
CA ASP A 108 8.90 -6.38 6.56
C ASP A 108 9.97 -7.46 6.42
N MET A 109 9.92 -8.19 5.32
CA MET A 109 10.85 -9.26 5.01
C MET A 109 12.27 -8.74 4.81
N ASN A 110 12.39 -7.52 4.33
CA ASN A 110 13.66 -6.90 3.89
C ASN A 110 14.30 -6.01 4.98
N TYR A 111 13.80 -6.04 6.22
CA TYR A 111 14.20 -5.08 7.25
C TYR A 111 15.66 -5.28 7.71
N TRP A 112 16.03 -6.50 8.10
CA TRP A 112 17.42 -6.83 8.46
C TRP A 112 18.17 -7.58 7.37
N ILE A 113 17.48 -8.41 6.58
CA ILE A 113 18.09 -9.18 5.51
C ILE A 113 17.70 -8.57 4.16
N SER A 114 18.64 -7.88 3.53
CA SER A 114 18.42 -7.24 2.23
C SER A 114 18.06 -8.27 1.16
N GLY A 115 17.04 -7.95 0.38
CA GLY A 115 16.56 -8.81 -0.71
C GLY A 115 15.62 -9.92 -0.30
N GLN A 116 15.39 -10.16 1.01
CA GLN A 116 14.45 -11.17 1.47
C GLN A 116 13.00 -10.80 1.09
N LYS A 117 12.26 -11.78 0.61
CA LYS A 117 10.88 -11.60 0.12
C LYS A 117 10.03 -12.80 0.50
N LEU A 118 8.73 -12.59 0.64
CA LEU A 118 7.72 -13.62 0.75
C LEU A 118 6.91 -13.65 -0.55
N LEU A 119 7.08 -14.69 -1.38
CA LEU A 119 6.47 -14.80 -2.71
C LEU A 119 6.54 -13.46 -3.46
N ASP A 120 7.77 -12.96 -3.66
CA ASP A 120 8.12 -11.72 -4.34
C ASP A 120 7.83 -10.40 -3.62
N TYR A 121 7.14 -10.41 -2.49
CA TYR A 121 6.81 -9.20 -1.73
C TYR A 121 7.76 -8.97 -0.56
N LYS A 122 8.26 -7.74 -0.45
CA LYS A 122 9.12 -7.31 0.66
C LYS A 122 8.33 -6.94 1.90
N LYS A 123 7.11 -6.44 1.73
CA LYS A 123 6.23 -5.97 2.82
C LYS A 123 4.82 -6.46 2.61
N ILE A 124 4.23 -6.97 3.68
CA ILE A 124 2.82 -7.39 3.73
C ILE A 124 2.13 -6.82 4.96
N LYS A 125 0.84 -6.61 4.86
CA LYS A 125 0.00 -6.08 5.92
C LYS A 125 -1.10 -7.07 6.22
N LEU A 126 -1.17 -7.53 7.45
CA LEU A 126 -2.23 -8.40 7.93
C LEU A 126 -3.21 -7.58 8.77
N ALA A 127 -4.37 -7.28 8.20
CA ALA A 127 -5.45 -6.59 8.89
C ALA A 127 -6.35 -7.59 9.61
N ASN A 128 -6.73 -7.28 10.84
CA ASN A 128 -7.54 -8.16 11.69
C ASN A 128 -9.04 -8.13 11.37
N ALA A 129 -9.46 -7.39 10.34
CA ALA A 129 -10.86 -7.17 9.97
C ALA A 129 -11.72 -6.66 11.15
N TRP A 130 -11.16 -5.76 11.96
CA TRP A 130 -11.89 -5.15 13.08
C TRP A 130 -13.19 -4.50 12.60
N MET A 131 -14.31 -4.83 13.22
CA MET A 131 -15.67 -4.40 12.83
C MET A 131 -16.12 -4.83 11.42
N ASP A 132 -15.47 -5.86 10.86
CA ASP A 132 -15.91 -6.51 9.63
C ASP A 132 -16.09 -8.02 9.87
N PRO A 133 -17.23 -8.47 10.36
CA PRO A 133 -17.47 -9.89 10.64
C PRO A 133 -17.50 -10.76 9.39
N THR A 134 -17.59 -10.15 8.20
CA THR A 134 -17.59 -10.85 6.92
C THR A 134 -16.19 -11.10 6.36
N PHE A 135 -15.17 -10.35 6.82
CA PHE A 135 -13.81 -10.27 6.23
C PHE A 135 -13.80 -9.84 4.76
N ALA A 136 -14.91 -9.37 4.24
CA ALA A 136 -15.11 -9.16 2.80
C ALA A 136 -14.99 -7.69 2.37
N LYS A 137 -15.05 -6.72 3.29
CA LYS A 137 -15.10 -5.29 2.94
C LYS A 137 -13.89 -4.86 2.13
N GLU A 138 -12.67 -5.08 2.68
CA GLU A 138 -11.42 -4.67 2.03
C GLU A 138 -11.21 -5.42 0.71
N PHE A 139 -11.46 -6.73 0.71
CA PHE A 139 -11.38 -7.56 -0.47
C PHE A 139 -12.36 -7.13 -1.58
N THR A 140 -13.61 -6.85 -1.23
CA THR A 140 -14.63 -6.41 -2.19
C THR A 140 -14.31 -5.01 -2.71
N ALA A 141 -13.91 -4.08 -1.83
CA ALA A 141 -13.53 -2.74 -2.21
C ALA A 141 -12.35 -2.75 -3.20
N SER A 142 -11.30 -3.51 -2.92
CA SER A 142 -10.17 -3.67 -3.82
C SER A 142 -10.61 -4.20 -5.20
N LYS A 143 -11.47 -5.22 -5.25
CA LYS A 143 -12.00 -5.76 -6.51
C LYS A 143 -12.82 -4.76 -7.33
N ILE A 144 -13.46 -3.81 -6.67
CA ILE A 144 -14.21 -2.76 -7.35
C ILE A 144 -13.25 -1.68 -7.85
N TYR A 145 -12.41 -1.15 -6.96
CA TYR A 145 -11.53 -0.03 -7.28
C TYR A 145 -10.49 -0.35 -8.34
N ARG A 146 -9.93 -1.57 -8.37
CA ARG A 146 -8.93 -1.94 -9.38
C ARG A 146 -9.43 -1.92 -10.83
N LYS A 147 -10.73 -1.78 -11.04
CA LYS A 147 -11.33 -1.58 -12.37
C LYS A 147 -11.19 -0.14 -12.87
N TYR A 148 -10.93 0.80 -11.97
CA TYR A 148 -10.95 2.24 -12.25
C TYR A 148 -9.63 2.93 -11.94
N LEU A 149 -8.85 2.38 -11.01
CA LEU A 149 -7.59 2.99 -10.55
C LEU A 149 -6.62 1.90 -10.05
N PRO A 150 -5.31 2.19 -10.02
CA PRO A 150 -4.33 1.34 -9.37
C PRO A 150 -4.72 1.08 -7.92
N CYS A 151 -4.83 -0.19 -7.56
CA CYS A 151 -5.29 -0.60 -6.24
C CYS A 151 -4.43 -1.74 -5.69
N THR A 152 -4.37 -1.87 -4.38
CA THR A 152 -3.65 -2.96 -3.72
C THR A 152 -4.28 -4.31 -4.01
N GLU A 153 -3.46 -5.34 -4.18
CA GLU A 153 -3.93 -6.72 -4.13
C GLU A 153 -4.34 -7.08 -2.71
N VAL A 154 -5.38 -7.88 -2.60
CA VAL A 154 -5.95 -8.31 -1.32
C VAL A 154 -6.42 -9.75 -1.42
N ASN A 155 -6.05 -10.58 -0.43
CA ASN A 155 -6.65 -11.88 -0.21
C ASN A 155 -6.79 -12.20 1.28
N LEU A 156 -7.26 -13.39 1.60
CA LEU A 156 -7.38 -13.86 2.97
C LEU A 156 -6.24 -14.81 3.30
N THR A 157 -5.81 -14.79 4.57
CA THR A 157 -4.82 -15.72 5.10
C THR A 157 -5.18 -16.12 6.54
N LYS A 158 -4.73 -17.28 6.96
CA LYS A 158 -4.78 -17.71 8.37
C LYS A 158 -3.50 -17.33 9.05
N LEU A 159 -3.61 -16.73 10.23
CA LEU A 159 -2.44 -16.32 11.01
C LEU A 159 -2.29 -17.18 12.27
N HIS A 160 -1.06 -17.66 12.45
CA HIS A 160 -0.61 -18.35 13.66
C HIS A 160 0.53 -17.57 14.28
N VAL A 161 0.45 -17.27 15.57
CA VAL A 161 1.51 -16.58 16.31
C VAL A 161 1.86 -17.39 17.55
N GLN A 162 3.15 -17.71 17.72
CA GLN A 162 3.65 -18.57 18.82
C GLN A 162 2.87 -19.90 18.90
N GLY A 163 2.55 -20.49 17.76
CA GLY A 163 1.79 -21.73 17.68
C GLY A 163 0.28 -21.59 17.86
N ASN A 164 -0.23 -20.43 18.26
CA ASN A 164 -1.65 -20.18 18.47
C ASN A 164 -2.30 -19.66 17.17
N TYR A 165 -3.41 -20.27 16.79
CA TYR A 165 -4.23 -19.78 15.68
C TYR A 165 -5.01 -18.53 16.08
N LEU A 166 -4.71 -17.40 15.48
CA LEU A 166 -5.41 -16.13 15.75
C LEU A 166 -6.61 -15.87 14.85
N GLY A 167 -6.82 -16.69 13.84
CA GLY A 167 -7.96 -16.58 12.92
C GLY A 167 -7.59 -16.14 11.51
N VAL A 168 -8.61 -15.77 10.74
CA VAL A 168 -8.46 -15.25 9.38
C VAL A 168 -8.11 -13.76 9.42
N TYR A 169 -7.14 -13.37 8.60
CA TYR A 169 -6.69 -11.99 8.40
C TYR A 169 -6.87 -11.58 6.94
N VAL A 170 -7.10 -10.31 6.72
CA VAL A 170 -7.02 -9.73 5.39
C VAL A 170 -5.55 -9.40 5.10
N ASN A 171 -5.00 -10.06 4.10
CA ASN A 171 -3.64 -9.83 3.65
C ASN A 171 -3.67 -8.80 2.52
N THR A 172 -3.03 -7.65 2.73
CA THR A 172 -3.09 -6.50 1.84
C THR A 172 -1.69 -6.12 1.36
N GLU A 173 -1.57 -5.88 0.07
CA GLU A 173 -0.35 -5.36 -0.54
C GLU A 173 0.05 -4.01 0.08
N SER A 174 1.33 -3.79 0.23
CA SER A 174 1.87 -2.51 0.70
C SER A 174 2.02 -1.54 -0.46
N ILE A 175 1.43 -0.35 -0.36
CA ILE A 175 1.75 0.76 -1.27
C ILE A 175 3.16 1.25 -0.91
N ASN A 176 4.11 0.96 -1.78
CA ASN A 176 5.53 1.27 -1.65
C ASN A 176 6.18 1.34 -3.04
N LYS A 177 7.51 1.46 -3.11
CA LYS A 177 8.24 1.50 -4.40
C LYS A 177 7.96 0.29 -5.31
N GLN A 178 7.66 -0.90 -4.74
CA GLN A 178 7.30 -2.08 -5.52
C GLN A 178 5.90 -1.95 -6.15
N PHE A 179 4.94 -1.40 -5.41
CA PHE A 179 3.61 -1.09 -5.92
C PHE A 179 3.67 -0.03 -7.04
N LEU A 180 4.48 1.03 -6.84
CA LEU A 180 4.67 2.07 -7.86
C LEU A 180 5.29 1.52 -9.14
N ASP A 181 6.34 0.71 -9.02
CA ASP A 181 7.01 0.05 -10.14
C ASP A 181 6.02 -0.81 -10.95
N LYS A 182 5.18 -1.58 -10.24
CA LYS A 182 4.17 -2.47 -10.81
C LYS A 182 3.08 -1.74 -11.58
N HIS A 183 2.59 -0.61 -11.05
CA HIS A 183 1.42 0.07 -11.61
C HIS A 183 1.76 1.26 -12.48
N PHE A 184 2.92 1.87 -12.32
CA PHE A 184 3.30 3.11 -12.99
C PHE A 184 4.62 3.01 -13.76
N ASP A 185 5.29 1.85 -13.70
CA ASP A 185 6.63 1.65 -14.27
C ASP A 185 7.64 2.71 -13.79
N GLU A 186 7.39 3.27 -12.61
CA GLU A 186 8.15 4.35 -11.98
C GLU A 186 8.08 4.21 -10.46
N LYS A 187 9.22 4.30 -9.79
CA LYS A 187 9.34 4.12 -8.32
C LYS A 187 10.05 5.25 -7.59
N SER A 188 10.49 6.27 -8.33
CA SER A 188 11.22 7.42 -7.78
C SER A 188 10.36 8.67 -7.63
N GLY A 189 9.12 8.65 -8.15
CA GLY A 189 8.19 9.76 -8.07
C GLY A 189 7.72 10.10 -6.65
N PRO A 190 7.10 11.27 -6.45
CA PRO A 190 6.52 11.67 -5.17
C PRO A 190 5.49 10.67 -4.67
N LEU A 191 5.63 10.24 -3.41
CA LEU A 191 4.70 9.34 -2.73
C LEU A 191 4.34 9.91 -1.36
N PHE A 192 3.05 10.11 -1.14
CA PHE A 192 2.53 10.58 0.14
C PHE A 192 1.55 9.57 0.71
N LYS A 193 1.64 9.35 2.02
CA LYS A 193 0.59 8.71 2.79
C LYS A 193 -0.29 9.81 3.37
N CYS A 194 -1.55 9.82 2.96
CA CYS A 194 -2.57 10.72 3.50
C CYS A 194 -3.07 10.13 4.82
N ASP A 195 -2.44 10.47 5.91
CA ASP A 195 -2.77 9.96 7.25
C ASP A 195 -2.28 10.94 8.29
N ASN A 196 -3.00 11.03 9.39
CA ASN A 196 -2.53 11.78 10.55
C ASN A 196 -1.25 11.17 11.11
N ILE A 197 -0.30 12.03 11.45
CA ILE A 197 0.91 11.62 12.14
C ILE A 197 0.57 11.17 13.56
N ASP A 198 -0.40 11.82 14.21
CA ASP A 198 -0.85 11.44 15.53
C ASP A 198 -1.67 10.15 15.50
N ARG A 199 -1.23 9.19 16.32
CA ARG A 199 -1.94 7.92 16.48
C ARG A 199 -3.01 8.09 17.54
N PHE A 200 -4.24 8.23 17.09
CA PHE A 200 -5.38 8.24 17.99
C PHE A 200 -5.96 6.83 18.12
N CYS A 201 -6.06 6.38 19.35
CA CYS A 201 -6.94 5.26 19.71
C CYS A 201 -8.40 5.70 19.77
N ASP A 202 -8.68 6.94 19.40
CA ASP A 202 -10.00 7.49 19.56
C ASP A 202 -11.01 6.86 18.62
N THR A 203 -12.11 6.63 19.23
CA THR A 203 -13.28 6.02 18.64
C THR A 203 -14.01 7.06 17.82
N ALA A 204 -14.22 6.79 16.59
CA ALA A 204 -15.37 7.20 15.83
C ALA A 204 -15.88 8.65 16.07
N GLY A 205 -15.56 9.54 15.17
CA GLY A 205 -16.48 10.61 14.85
C GLY A 205 -16.13 12.02 15.32
N ALA A 206 -15.03 12.29 15.97
CA ALA A 206 -14.54 13.65 16.08
C ALA A 206 -14.00 14.08 14.70
N PRO A 207 -14.50 15.18 14.11
CA PRO A 207 -13.89 15.70 12.89
C PRO A 207 -12.44 16.00 13.20
N ASN A 208 -11.53 15.33 12.49
CA ASN A 208 -10.13 15.63 12.59
C ASN A 208 -9.87 16.96 11.85
N PRO A 209 -9.53 18.05 12.55
CA PRO A 209 -9.28 19.34 11.89
C PRO A 209 -8.07 19.32 10.97
N LEU A 210 -7.26 18.27 11.06
CA LEU A 210 -6.04 18.05 10.26
C LEU A 210 -6.23 16.90 9.26
N ALA A 211 -7.45 16.62 8.85
CA ALA A 211 -7.74 15.58 7.86
C ALA A 211 -6.96 15.83 6.56
N PRO A 212 -6.37 14.81 5.94
CA PRO A 212 -5.69 14.92 4.65
C PRO A 212 -6.72 14.99 3.50
N ASP A 213 -7.49 16.09 3.48
CA ASP A 213 -8.64 16.30 2.61
C ASP A 213 -8.32 17.11 1.34
N LEU A 214 -7.03 17.32 1.05
CA LEU A 214 -6.52 18.14 -0.07
C LEU A 214 -7.00 19.59 -0.04
N LYS A 215 -7.36 20.10 1.14
CA LYS A 215 -7.75 21.50 1.32
C LYS A 215 -6.53 22.40 1.23
N TYR A 216 -6.66 23.54 0.53
CA TYR A 216 -5.60 24.53 0.45
C TYR A 216 -5.47 25.31 1.77
N LEU A 217 -4.29 25.21 2.39
CA LEU A 217 -3.94 25.90 3.64
C LEU A 217 -2.90 27.00 3.43
N GLY A 218 -2.36 27.14 2.20
CA GLY A 218 -1.29 28.06 1.84
C GLY A 218 -0.12 27.38 1.15
N ILE A 219 0.91 28.14 0.81
CA ILE A 219 2.08 27.68 0.05
C ILE A 219 3.19 27.06 0.92
N ASP A 220 3.06 27.15 2.24
CA ASP A 220 4.06 26.58 3.17
C ASP A 220 3.76 25.12 3.44
N SER A 221 4.70 24.24 3.08
CA SER A 221 4.57 22.79 3.31
C SER A 221 4.42 22.41 4.79
N ALA A 222 4.91 23.26 5.71
CA ALA A 222 4.80 23.01 7.15
C ALA A 222 3.34 22.92 7.63
N LEU A 223 2.41 23.57 6.93
CA LEU A 223 0.99 23.51 7.23
C LEU A 223 0.36 22.13 6.98
N TYR A 224 1.06 21.27 6.25
CA TYR A 224 0.56 19.96 5.81
C TYR A 224 1.26 18.78 6.48
N TYR A 225 2.34 18.99 7.21
CA TYR A 225 3.15 17.89 7.79
C TYR A 225 2.36 16.98 8.75
N ASN A 226 1.33 17.49 9.39
CA ASN A 226 0.50 16.68 10.29
C ASN A 226 -0.55 15.82 9.57
N SER A 227 -0.78 16.06 8.28
CA SER A 227 -1.82 15.37 7.50
C SER A 227 -1.26 14.51 6.38
N TYR A 228 -0.02 14.77 5.98
CA TYR A 228 0.63 14.09 4.84
C TYR A 228 2.02 13.64 5.24
N ASP A 229 2.24 12.34 5.19
CA ASP A 229 3.51 11.69 5.48
C ASP A 229 4.23 11.35 4.17
N ILE A 230 5.32 12.07 3.86
CA ILE A 230 6.11 11.85 2.66
C ILE A 230 6.88 10.53 2.76
N LYS A 231 6.76 9.68 1.75
CA LYS A 231 7.41 8.37 1.64
C LYS A 231 8.46 8.29 0.52
N SER A 232 8.66 9.39 -0.18
CA SER A 232 9.69 9.63 -1.19
C SER A 232 10.74 10.62 -0.69
N ASP A 233 11.84 10.73 -1.43
CA ASP A 233 12.94 11.64 -1.06
C ASP A 233 12.60 13.12 -1.32
N TYR A 234 11.56 13.39 -2.14
CA TYR A 234 11.05 14.70 -2.49
C TYR A 234 9.55 14.63 -2.81
N GLY A 235 8.88 15.79 -2.99
CA GLY A 235 7.49 15.81 -3.46
C GLY A 235 6.62 16.93 -2.88
N TRP A 236 7.07 17.66 -1.87
CA TRP A 236 6.25 18.71 -1.26
C TRP A 236 5.80 19.79 -2.25
N LYS A 237 6.68 20.19 -3.18
CA LYS A 237 6.34 21.17 -4.21
C LYS A 237 5.23 20.64 -5.13
N GLU A 238 5.32 19.39 -5.51
CA GLU A 238 4.37 18.70 -6.39
C GLU A 238 3.00 18.57 -5.69
N LEU A 239 2.97 18.16 -4.43
CA LEU A 239 1.74 18.07 -3.64
C LEU A 239 1.08 19.44 -3.47
N LEU A 240 1.85 20.48 -3.13
CA LEU A 240 1.31 21.83 -2.95
C LEU A 240 0.75 22.39 -4.26
N ASN A 241 1.47 22.19 -5.37
CA ASN A 241 0.98 22.58 -6.69
C ASN A 241 -0.33 21.87 -7.05
N PHE A 242 -0.41 20.57 -6.78
CA PHE A 242 -1.65 19.81 -6.99
C PHE A 242 -2.81 20.34 -6.12
N ILE A 243 -2.57 20.56 -4.82
CA ILE A 243 -3.58 21.09 -3.89
C ILE A 243 -4.04 22.49 -4.31
N ASP A 244 -3.10 23.36 -4.69
CA ASP A 244 -3.41 24.73 -5.15
C ASP A 244 -4.24 24.69 -6.43
N THR A 245 -3.81 23.90 -7.42
CA THR A 245 -4.55 23.75 -8.67
C THR A 245 -5.95 23.20 -8.44
N LEU A 246 -6.09 22.18 -7.60
CA LEU A 246 -7.38 21.60 -7.26
C LEU A 246 -8.37 22.60 -6.64
N ASN A 247 -7.88 23.49 -5.77
CA ASN A 247 -8.74 24.41 -5.02
C ASN A 247 -8.95 25.77 -5.69
N ASN A 248 -7.92 26.29 -6.35
CA ASN A 248 -7.89 27.66 -6.83
C ASN A 248 -7.86 27.78 -8.37
N HIS A 249 -7.42 26.73 -9.07
CA HIS A 249 -7.21 26.74 -10.52
C HIS A 249 -7.76 25.47 -11.19
N PHE A 250 -8.94 25.03 -10.80
CA PHE A 250 -9.52 23.75 -11.19
C PHE A 250 -9.58 23.53 -12.72
N ASN A 251 -9.72 24.60 -13.51
CA ASN A 251 -9.69 24.54 -14.97
C ASN A 251 -8.34 24.07 -15.54
N GLU A 252 -7.28 24.08 -14.73
CA GLU A 252 -5.93 23.68 -15.09
C GLU A 252 -5.58 22.30 -14.52
N ILE A 253 -6.53 21.59 -13.92
CA ILE A 253 -6.28 20.35 -13.17
C ILE A 253 -5.61 19.28 -14.04
N ASP A 254 -5.95 19.19 -15.31
CA ASP A 254 -5.36 18.23 -16.25
C ASP A 254 -3.85 18.44 -16.45
N SER A 255 -3.35 19.66 -16.15
CA SER A 255 -1.91 19.97 -16.27
C SER A 255 -1.08 19.35 -15.15
N VAL A 256 -1.71 19.01 -14.01
CA VAL A 256 -1.07 18.42 -12.83
C VAL A 256 -1.46 16.97 -12.61
N LEU A 257 -2.49 16.48 -13.30
CA LEU A 257 -2.87 15.07 -13.33
C LEU A 257 -2.17 14.38 -14.49
N ASN A 258 -1.56 13.25 -14.24
CA ASN A 258 -1.09 12.38 -15.31
C ASN A 258 -2.25 11.48 -15.75
N VAL A 259 -3.07 11.98 -16.69
CA VAL A 259 -4.25 11.27 -17.18
C VAL A 259 -3.95 10.23 -18.26
N ASP A 260 -2.71 10.14 -18.71
CA ASP A 260 -2.30 9.24 -19.80
C ASP A 260 -1.83 7.86 -19.31
N ARG A 261 -2.10 7.54 -18.03
CA ARG A 261 -1.69 6.25 -17.42
C ARG A 261 -2.83 5.51 -16.77
#